data_f0366677f75c6d31119c50feec95b440
#
_entry.id   f0366677f75c6d31119c50feec95b440
#
_cell.length_a   1.000
_cell.length_b   1.000
_cell.length_c   1.000
_cell.angle_alpha   90.00
_cell.angle_beta   90.00
_cell.angle_gamma   90.00
#
_symmetry.space_group_name_H-M   'P 1'
#
loop_
_entity.id
_entity.type
_entity.pdbx_description
1 polymer ?
#
loop_
_entity_poly.entity_id
_entity_poly.type
_entity_poly.pdbx_seq_one_letter_code
_entity_poly.pdbx_strand_id
1 'polypeptide(L)'
;IGSGNNGWSIGDVFAVFLRTFKLLMNMAFVFIFFGAVIGAGIGIGYAASLFSKVEVPKQEELVKQVNNISGISKLTYADGSLISDVDNDLLRIPVKSDAISENVKKAVIATEDENFEMHKGVVPKAVLRATLGSVVGVGSSSGGSTITQQLIKQQVVGDAPTFKRKAAEIVDALALERYMSKDDILTTYLNVSPFGRNNKGQN
;
A
#
# COMPACT_ATOMS: atom_id res chain seq x y z
N ILE A 1 -11.56 -82.67 -4.39
CA ILE A 1 -11.62 -81.51 -5.29
C ILE A 1 -12.20 -80.36 -4.44
N GLY A 2 -11.36 -79.56 -3.80
CA GLY A 2 -11.74 -78.38 -2.99
C GLY A 2 -11.95 -77.19 -3.93
N SER A 3 -13.19 -76.75 -4.09
CA SER A 3 -13.52 -75.50 -4.74
C SER A 3 -13.08 -74.33 -3.80
N GLY A 4 -11.90 -73.80 -4.07
CA GLY A 4 -11.43 -72.56 -3.42
C GLY A 4 -12.29 -71.42 -3.93
N ASN A 5 -13.21 -70.94 -3.12
CA ASN A 5 -13.99 -69.72 -3.39
C ASN A 5 -13.10 -68.49 -3.21
N ASN A 6 -12.41 -68.08 -4.29
CA ASN A 6 -11.56 -66.89 -4.33
C ASN A 6 -12.40 -65.61 -4.47
N GLY A 7 -13.51 -65.52 -3.74
CA GLY A 7 -14.33 -64.32 -3.67
C GLY A 7 -13.73 -63.31 -2.72
N TRP A 8 -13.49 -62.05 -3.16
CA TRP A 8 -13.09 -60.95 -2.29
C TRP A 8 -14.14 -60.78 -1.19
N SER A 9 -13.68 -60.71 0.06
CA SER A 9 -14.58 -60.35 1.14
C SER A 9 -14.97 -58.86 1.05
N ILE A 10 -16.11 -58.47 1.56
CA ILE A 10 -16.55 -57.07 1.63
C ILE A 10 -15.48 -56.26 2.36
N GLY A 11 -14.79 -56.84 3.34
CA GLY A 11 -13.68 -56.17 4.07
C GLY A 11 -12.47 -55.90 3.17
N ASP A 12 -12.13 -56.81 2.25
CA ASP A 12 -11.00 -56.63 1.32
C ASP A 12 -11.32 -55.50 0.31
N VAL A 13 -12.53 -55.47 -0.21
CA VAL A 13 -12.99 -54.39 -1.12
C VAL A 13 -12.96 -53.04 -0.42
N PHE A 14 -13.40 -52.97 0.83
CA PHE A 14 -13.38 -51.73 1.61
C PHE A 14 -11.95 -51.30 1.94
N ALA A 15 -11.04 -52.25 2.29
CA ALA A 15 -9.66 -51.95 2.54
C ALA A 15 -8.92 -51.42 1.30
N VAL A 16 -9.20 -51.99 0.11
CA VAL A 16 -8.64 -51.48 -1.16
C VAL A 16 -9.19 -50.08 -1.45
N PHE A 17 -10.49 -49.84 -1.28
CA PHE A 17 -11.08 -48.53 -1.44
C PHE A 17 -10.43 -47.48 -0.56
N LEU A 18 -10.26 -47.76 0.72
CA LEU A 18 -9.62 -46.82 1.65
C LEU A 18 -8.13 -46.53 1.28
N ARG A 19 -7.39 -47.54 0.85
CA ARG A 19 -6.02 -47.37 0.38
C ARG A 19 -5.95 -46.52 -0.88
N THR A 20 -6.82 -46.78 -1.84
CA THR A 20 -6.88 -46.00 -3.08
C THR A 20 -7.30 -44.57 -2.80
N PHE A 21 -8.31 -44.36 -1.96
CA PHE A 21 -8.73 -43.03 -1.54
C PHE A 21 -7.62 -42.24 -0.86
N LYS A 22 -6.88 -42.87 0.10
CA LYS A 22 -5.72 -42.27 0.75
C LYS A 22 -4.63 -41.91 -0.25
N LEU A 23 -4.35 -42.77 -1.22
CA LEU A 23 -3.36 -42.52 -2.27
C LEU A 23 -3.77 -41.30 -3.11
N LEU A 24 -5.02 -41.25 -3.56
CA LEU A 24 -5.55 -40.13 -4.35
C LEU A 24 -5.51 -38.80 -3.57
N MET A 25 -5.88 -38.83 -2.28
CA MET A 25 -5.78 -37.66 -1.40
C MET A 25 -4.33 -37.17 -1.23
N ASN A 26 -3.38 -38.10 -1.04
CA ASN A 26 -1.98 -37.74 -0.97
C ASN A 26 -1.46 -37.14 -2.28
N MET A 27 -1.85 -37.72 -3.41
CA MET A 27 -1.48 -37.16 -4.73
C MET A 27 -2.08 -35.77 -4.92
N ALA A 28 -3.34 -35.57 -4.59
CA ALA A 28 -3.99 -34.27 -4.66
C ALA A 28 -3.27 -33.23 -3.77
N PHE A 29 -2.92 -33.63 -2.53
CA PHE A 29 -2.15 -32.76 -1.62
C PHE A 29 -0.79 -32.37 -2.20
N VAL A 30 -0.05 -33.32 -2.79
CA VAL A 30 1.23 -33.06 -3.44
C VAL A 30 1.08 -32.08 -4.61
N PHE A 31 0.07 -32.28 -5.47
CA PHE A 31 -0.18 -31.36 -6.57
C PHE A 31 -0.53 -29.95 -6.10
N ILE A 32 -1.39 -29.82 -5.07
CA ILE A 32 -1.74 -28.53 -4.47
C ILE A 32 -0.50 -27.86 -3.86
N PHE A 33 0.32 -28.63 -3.16
CA PHE A 33 1.57 -28.12 -2.56
C PHE A 33 2.54 -27.59 -3.61
N PHE A 34 2.83 -28.37 -4.66
CA PHE A 34 3.71 -27.92 -5.74
C PHE A 34 3.12 -26.74 -6.52
N GLY A 35 1.80 -26.76 -6.78
CA GLY A 35 1.11 -25.63 -7.37
C GLY A 35 1.24 -24.35 -6.56
N ALA A 36 1.11 -24.43 -5.24
CA ALA A 36 1.30 -23.32 -4.33
C ALA A 36 2.74 -22.79 -4.32
N VAL A 37 3.74 -23.68 -4.31
CA VAL A 37 5.17 -23.32 -4.36
C VAL A 37 5.51 -22.60 -5.67
N ILE A 38 5.05 -23.14 -6.81
CA ILE A 38 5.27 -22.53 -8.13
C ILE A 38 4.58 -21.17 -8.19
N GLY A 39 3.32 -21.09 -7.74
CA GLY A 39 2.56 -19.84 -7.71
C GLY A 39 3.23 -18.77 -6.84
N ALA A 40 3.73 -19.16 -5.67
CA ALA A 40 4.51 -18.27 -4.79
C ALA A 40 5.81 -17.80 -5.48
N GLY A 41 6.54 -18.68 -6.15
CA GLY A 41 7.75 -18.33 -6.89
C GLY A 41 7.50 -17.33 -8.01
N ILE A 42 6.44 -17.53 -8.79
CA ILE A 42 6.02 -16.58 -9.84
C ILE A 42 5.63 -15.22 -9.20
N GLY A 43 4.86 -15.23 -8.11
CA GLY A 43 4.46 -14.01 -7.41
C GLY A 43 5.64 -13.21 -6.87
N ILE A 44 6.62 -13.87 -6.25
CA ILE A 44 7.84 -13.23 -5.75
C ILE A 44 8.68 -12.69 -6.91
N GLY A 45 8.84 -13.46 -7.99
CA GLY A 45 9.58 -13.01 -9.18
C GLY A 45 8.93 -11.79 -9.84
N TYR A 46 7.62 -11.76 -9.95
CA TYR A 46 6.88 -10.61 -10.45
C TYR A 46 7.06 -9.38 -9.54
N ALA A 47 6.90 -9.54 -8.23
CA ALA A 47 7.12 -8.46 -7.28
C ALA A 47 8.57 -7.91 -7.40
N ALA A 48 9.58 -8.78 -7.39
CA ALA A 48 10.97 -8.38 -7.58
C ALA A 48 11.19 -7.60 -8.88
N SER A 49 10.56 -8.02 -9.99
CA SER A 49 10.61 -7.31 -11.26
C SER A 49 9.98 -5.91 -11.21
N LEU A 50 8.93 -5.71 -10.41
CA LEU A 50 8.33 -4.38 -10.23
C LEU A 50 9.30 -3.44 -9.50
N PHE A 51 9.92 -3.90 -8.41
CA PHE A 51 10.86 -3.09 -7.65
C PHE A 51 12.17 -2.81 -8.39
N SER A 52 12.68 -3.78 -9.17
CA SER A 52 13.92 -3.58 -9.93
C SER A 52 13.85 -2.51 -11.03
N LYS A 53 12.65 -2.14 -11.43
CA LYS A 53 12.40 -1.10 -12.45
C LYS A 53 12.13 0.29 -11.86
N VAL A 54 12.06 0.41 -10.54
CA VAL A 54 11.87 1.69 -9.86
C VAL A 54 13.24 2.26 -9.53
N GLU A 55 13.55 3.41 -10.10
CA GLU A 55 14.75 4.17 -9.75
C GLU A 55 14.53 4.89 -8.42
N VAL A 56 15.56 4.89 -7.58
CA VAL A 56 15.53 5.67 -6.33
C VAL A 56 15.69 7.16 -6.71
N PRO A 57 14.72 8.03 -6.39
CA PRO A 57 14.77 9.42 -6.79
C PRO A 57 15.92 10.17 -6.09
N LYS A 58 16.45 11.20 -6.76
CA LYS A 58 17.43 12.09 -6.15
C LYS A 58 16.76 12.91 -5.04
N GLN A 59 17.54 13.19 -3.99
CA GLN A 59 17.05 13.93 -2.82
C GLN A 59 16.41 15.26 -3.20
N GLU A 60 17.12 16.07 -3.98
CA GLU A 60 16.67 17.43 -4.35
C GLU A 60 15.33 17.38 -5.12
N GLU A 61 15.19 16.42 -6.03
CA GLU A 61 14.00 16.27 -6.85
C GLU A 61 12.82 15.80 -6.01
N LEU A 62 13.01 14.75 -5.19
CA LEU A 62 11.95 14.20 -4.36
C LEU A 62 11.46 15.21 -3.33
N VAL A 63 12.37 15.86 -2.60
CA VAL A 63 12.03 16.86 -1.59
C VAL A 63 11.34 18.06 -2.23
N LYS A 64 11.78 18.48 -3.42
CA LYS A 64 11.12 19.57 -4.17
C LYS A 64 9.71 19.19 -4.59
N GLN A 65 9.49 17.98 -5.10
CA GLN A 65 8.16 17.51 -5.50
C GLN A 65 7.21 17.42 -4.30
N VAL A 66 7.69 16.85 -3.19
CA VAL A 66 6.89 16.68 -1.97
C VAL A 66 6.51 18.03 -1.35
N ASN A 67 7.39 19.01 -1.37
CA ASN A 67 7.15 20.35 -0.83
C ASN A 67 6.49 21.29 -1.85
N ASN A 68 6.19 20.85 -3.04
CA ASN A 68 5.47 21.65 -4.04
C ASN A 68 3.98 21.75 -3.69
N ILE A 69 3.69 22.50 -2.64
CA ILE A 69 2.33 22.76 -2.20
C ILE A 69 1.77 23.84 -3.12
N SER A 70 0.78 23.47 -3.95
CA SER A 70 0.04 24.42 -4.78
C SER A 70 -0.66 25.42 -3.86
N GLY A 71 -0.05 26.58 -3.70
CA GLY A 71 -0.64 27.70 -2.98
C GLY A 71 -1.74 28.38 -3.79
N ILE A 72 -2.38 29.38 -3.17
CA ILE A 72 -3.35 30.27 -3.83
C ILE A 72 -2.63 31.02 -4.95
N SER A 73 -3.07 30.85 -6.18
CA SER A 73 -2.63 31.74 -7.26
C SER A 73 -3.30 33.09 -7.06
N LYS A 74 -2.50 34.15 -6.92
CA LYS A 74 -2.99 35.51 -6.77
C LYS A 74 -2.89 36.24 -8.10
N LEU A 75 -3.97 36.84 -8.54
CA LEU A 75 -3.97 37.77 -9.65
C LEU A 75 -3.70 39.16 -9.08
N THR A 76 -2.61 39.78 -9.53
CA THR A 76 -2.23 41.11 -9.06
C THR A 76 -2.15 42.08 -10.23
N TYR A 77 -2.41 43.39 -9.96
CA TYR A 77 -2.10 44.47 -10.88
C TYR A 77 -0.58 44.60 -11.09
N ALA A 78 -0.17 45.38 -12.08
CA ALA A 78 1.25 45.62 -12.36
C ALA A 78 1.99 46.35 -11.21
N ASP A 79 1.26 47.02 -10.34
CA ASP A 79 1.75 47.68 -9.12
C ASP A 79 1.85 46.74 -7.91
N GLY A 80 1.47 45.44 -8.08
CA GLY A 80 1.51 44.42 -7.02
C GLY A 80 0.27 44.37 -6.15
N SER A 81 -0.71 45.26 -6.34
CA SER A 81 -1.99 45.23 -5.61
C SER A 81 -2.84 44.03 -6.03
N LEU A 82 -3.53 43.39 -5.06
CA LEU A 82 -4.32 42.19 -5.28
C LEU A 82 -5.58 42.52 -6.09
N ILE A 83 -5.79 41.81 -7.21
CA ILE A 83 -7.04 41.88 -7.98
C ILE A 83 -8.04 40.85 -7.45
N SER A 84 -7.57 39.59 -7.33
CA SER A 84 -8.40 38.48 -6.87
C SER A 84 -7.50 37.28 -6.50
N ASP A 85 -7.96 36.49 -5.57
CA ASP A 85 -7.44 35.13 -5.42
C ASP A 85 -8.06 34.26 -6.52
N VAL A 86 -7.22 33.55 -7.27
CA VAL A 86 -7.71 32.59 -8.27
C VAL A 86 -8.15 31.35 -7.51
N ASP A 87 -9.45 31.14 -7.52
CA ASP A 87 -10.11 30.04 -6.81
C ASP A 87 -9.59 28.70 -7.36
N ASN A 88 -8.72 28.06 -6.61
CA ASN A 88 -8.48 26.63 -6.74
C ASN A 88 -9.38 25.95 -5.72
N ASP A 89 -10.05 24.88 -6.09
CA ASP A 89 -10.96 24.06 -5.25
C ASP A 89 -10.42 23.73 -3.84
N LEU A 90 -9.15 24.01 -3.56
CA LEU A 90 -8.46 23.79 -2.30
C LEU A 90 -7.64 25.02 -1.92
N LEU A 91 -8.24 25.88 -1.11
CA LEU A 91 -7.55 27.00 -0.46
C LEU A 91 -6.58 26.42 0.58
N ARG A 92 -5.29 26.30 0.23
CA ARG A 92 -4.25 25.84 1.16
C ARG A 92 -3.39 27.01 1.61
N ILE A 93 -3.31 27.18 2.92
CA ILE A 93 -2.40 28.14 3.56
C ILE A 93 -1.34 27.29 4.30
N PRO A 94 -0.15 27.08 3.69
CA PRO A 94 0.88 26.27 4.33
C PRO A 94 1.33 26.94 5.63
N VAL A 95 1.45 26.15 6.68
CA VAL A 95 1.91 26.57 7.99
C VAL A 95 3.19 25.84 8.38
N LYS A 96 4.01 26.47 9.20
CA LYS A 96 5.22 25.83 9.75
C LYS A 96 4.85 24.89 10.87
N SER A 97 5.76 23.96 11.20
CA SER A 97 5.57 22.95 12.24
C SER A 97 5.21 23.56 13.60
N ASP A 98 5.83 24.66 13.97
CA ASP A 98 5.60 25.38 15.23
C ASP A 98 4.20 26.04 15.34
N ALA A 99 3.57 26.29 14.20
CA ALA A 99 2.19 26.79 14.11
C ALA A 99 1.13 25.69 14.15
N ILE A 100 1.52 24.41 14.11
CA ILE A 100 0.62 23.27 14.19
C ILE A 100 0.53 22.78 15.64
N SER A 101 -0.70 22.71 16.17
CA SER A 101 -0.90 22.18 17.52
C SER A 101 -0.40 20.74 17.67
N GLU A 102 0.34 20.47 18.75
CA GLU A 102 0.80 19.12 19.10
C GLU A 102 -0.35 18.12 19.23
N ASN A 103 -1.53 18.55 19.65
CA ASN A 103 -2.71 17.69 19.70
C ASN A 103 -3.18 17.25 18.31
N VAL A 104 -3.07 18.13 17.30
CA VAL A 104 -3.39 17.78 15.91
C VAL A 104 -2.39 16.76 15.37
N LYS A 105 -1.09 16.98 15.59
CA LYS A 105 -0.04 16.04 15.20
C LYS A 105 -0.29 14.66 15.80
N LYS A 106 -0.51 14.59 17.12
CA LYS A 106 -0.81 13.33 17.83
C LYS A 106 -2.09 12.66 17.36
N ALA A 107 -3.15 13.42 17.11
CA ALA A 107 -4.41 12.86 16.63
C ALA A 107 -4.27 12.22 15.25
N VAL A 108 -3.53 12.88 14.34
CA VAL A 108 -3.27 12.33 13.00
C VAL A 108 -2.40 11.10 13.06
N ILE A 109 -1.33 11.09 13.84
CA ILE A 109 -0.48 9.91 14.06
C ILE A 109 -1.32 8.75 14.60
N ALA A 110 -2.14 8.98 15.63
CA ALA A 110 -2.95 7.93 16.25
C ALA A 110 -4.02 7.35 15.30
N THR A 111 -4.51 8.15 14.34
CA THR A 111 -5.59 7.72 13.43
C THR A 111 -5.05 7.09 12.14
N GLU A 112 -4.00 7.66 11.58
CA GLU A 112 -3.49 7.29 10.25
C GLU A 112 -2.31 6.31 10.33
N ASP A 113 -1.45 6.46 11.36
CA ASP A 113 -0.19 5.72 11.44
C ASP A 113 0.37 5.72 12.87
N GLU A 114 -0.21 4.91 13.75
CA GLU A 114 0.16 4.86 15.18
C GLU A 114 1.65 4.59 15.44
N ASN A 115 2.33 3.95 14.49
CA ASN A 115 3.75 3.62 14.57
C ASN A 115 4.64 4.57 13.75
N PHE A 116 4.15 5.74 13.39
CA PHE A 116 4.84 6.70 12.52
C PHE A 116 6.29 6.97 12.94
N GLU A 117 6.54 7.17 14.24
CA GLU A 117 7.86 7.47 14.78
C GLU A 117 8.83 6.27 14.73
N MET A 118 8.31 5.03 14.63
CA MET A 118 9.12 3.81 14.75
C MET A 118 9.57 3.22 13.42
N HIS A 119 8.81 3.41 12.35
CA HIS A 119 9.16 2.85 11.05
C HIS A 119 9.92 3.85 10.16
N LYS A 120 10.48 3.35 9.07
CA LYS A 120 11.21 4.13 8.07
C LYS A 120 10.45 4.23 6.74
N GLY A 121 9.28 4.86 6.78
CA GLY A 121 8.45 5.13 5.61
C GLY A 121 7.46 4.02 5.25
N VAL A 122 7.72 2.77 5.60
CA VAL A 122 6.82 1.65 5.32
C VAL A 122 6.77 0.67 6.50
N VAL A 123 5.64 -0.01 6.65
CA VAL A 123 5.47 -1.12 7.60
C VAL A 123 5.41 -2.42 6.78
N PRO A 124 6.49 -3.26 6.79
CA PRO A 124 6.57 -4.46 5.93
C PRO A 124 5.40 -5.41 6.11
N LYS A 125 4.93 -5.61 7.34
CA LYS A 125 3.78 -6.47 7.65
C LYS A 125 2.49 -5.95 6.99
N ALA A 126 2.29 -4.65 6.93
CA ALA A 126 1.13 -4.04 6.29
C ALA A 126 1.19 -4.19 4.76
N VAL A 127 2.39 -4.01 4.17
CA VAL A 127 2.62 -4.23 2.74
C VAL A 127 2.32 -5.68 2.36
N LEU A 128 2.85 -6.64 3.13
CA LEU A 128 2.61 -8.07 2.90
C LEU A 128 1.11 -8.41 2.98
N ARG A 129 0.42 -7.92 4.01
CA ARG A 129 -1.03 -8.13 4.18
C ARG A 129 -1.82 -7.57 3.01
N ALA A 130 -1.52 -6.34 2.57
CA ALA A 130 -2.19 -5.70 1.44
C ALA A 130 -1.97 -6.47 0.13
N THR A 131 -0.75 -6.95 -0.11
CA THR A 131 -0.41 -7.75 -1.30
C THR A 131 -1.15 -9.08 -1.31
N LEU A 132 -1.15 -9.81 -0.19
CA LEU A 132 -1.89 -11.08 -0.07
C LEU A 132 -3.40 -10.87 -0.21
N GLY A 133 -3.96 -9.83 0.40
CA GLY A 133 -5.37 -9.48 0.27
C GLY A 133 -5.78 -9.22 -1.17
N SER A 134 -4.92 -8.55 -1.95
CA SER A 134 -5.16 -8.26 -3.37
C SER A 134 -5.13 -9.52 -4.24
N VAL A 135 -4.28 -10.50 -3.90
CA VAL A 135 -4.19 -11.78 -4.64
C VAL A 135 -5.39 -12.68 -4.35
N VAL A 136 -5.86 -12.70 -3.09
CA VAL A 136 -6.98 -13.55 -2.67
C VAL A 136 -8.35 -12.92 -3.00
N GLY A 137 -8.38 -11.67 -3.50
CA GLY A 137 -9.63 -10.98 -3.83
C GLY A 137 -10.45 -10.56 -2.60
N VAL A 138 -9.90 -10.73 -1.39
CA VAL A 138 -10.47 -10.18 -0.17
C VAL A 138 -10.04 -8.72 -0.15
N GLY A 139 -10.95 -7.83 -0.54
CA GLY A 139 -10.69 -6.40 -0.61
C GLY A 139 -9.97 -5.94 0.65
N SER A 140 -8.77 -5.38 0.48
CA SER A 140 -8.04 -4.77 1.57
C SER A 140 -8.82 -3.54 2.02
N SER A 141 -9.69 -3.72 3.00
CA SER A 141 -10.21 -2.60 3.74
C SER A 141 -9.04 -1.79 4.28
N SER A 142 -9.03 -0.53 3.93
CA SER A 142 -8.22 0.58 4.38
C SER A 142 -7.42 0.38 5.68
N GLY A 143 -6.23 0.94 5.75
CA GLY A 143 -5.48 1.12 7.00
C GLY A 143 -4.09 0.49 7.03
N GLY A 144 -3.42 0.37 5.89
CA GLY A 144 -2.07 -0.19 5.87
C GLY A 144 -1.00 0.71 5.26
N SER A 145 -1.36 1.86 4.71
CA SER A 145 -0.39 2.83 4.18
C SER A 145 0.01 3.82 5.25
N THR A 146 1.32 4.03 5.41
CA THR A 146 1.87 5.00 6.35
C THR A 146 1.59 6.44 5.92
N ILE A 147 1.74 7.41 6.84
CA ILE A 147 1.69 8.84 6.53
C ILE A 147 2.67 9.19 5.41
N THR A 148 3.89 8.66 5.45
CA THR A 148 4.90 8.88 4.42
C THR A 148 4.46 8.34 3.05
N GLN A 149 3.87 7.16 3.00
CA GLN A 149 3.32 6.59 1.76
C GLN A 149 2.14 7.41 1.22
N GLN A 150 1.26 7.89 2.10
CA GLN A 150 0.15 8.75 1.71
C GLN A 150 0.65 10.08 1.13
N LEU A 151 1.68 10.69 1.74
CA LEU A 151 2.31 11.91 1.26
C LEU A 151 2.91 11.72 -0.14
N ILE A 152 3.68 10.65 -0.36
CA ILE A 152 4.24 10.29 -1.66
C ILE A 152 3.13 10.06 -2.69
N LYS A 153 2.08 9.36 -2.31
CA LYS A 153 0.91 9.14 -3.18
C LYS A 153 0.29 10.45 -3.64
N GLN A 154 0.11 11.40 -2.73
CA GLN A 154 -0.55 12.69 -3.02
C GLN A 154 0.32 13.62 -3.86
N GLN A 155 1.64 13.64 -3.65
CA GLN A 155 2.53 14.65 -4.21
C GLN A 155 3.38 14.15 -5.38
N VAL A 156 3.64 12.83 -5.48
CA VAL A 156 4.63 12.30 -6.42
C VAL A 156 4.03 11.30 -7.42
N VAL A 157 3.42 10.22 -6.93
CA VAL A 157 3.05 9.09 -7.80
C VAL A 157 1.59 9.07 -8.25
N GLY A 158 0.72 9.85 -7.60
CA GLY A 158 -0.72 9.93 -7.92
C GLY A 158 -1.53 8.69 -7.50
N ASP A 159 -2.76 8.60 -8.03
CA ASP A 159 -3.80 7.68 -7.56
C ASP A 159 -4.01 6.43 -8.41
N ALA A 160 -3.22 6.23 -9.49
CA ALA A 160 -3.43 5.09 -10.38
C ALA A 160 -3.41 3.75 -9.62
N PRO A 161 -4.44 2.89 -9.74
CA PRO A 161 -4.55 1.65 -8.96
C PRO A 161 -3.69 0.53 -9.55
N THR A 162 -2.37 0.73 -9.67
CA THR A 162 -1.44 -0.23 -10.27
C THR A 162 -0.38 -0.70 -9.28
N PHE A 163 0.05 -1.95 -9.42
CA PHE A 163 1.17 -2.48 -8.62
C PHE A 163 2.48 -1.72 -8.88
N LYS A 164 2.70 -1.27 -10.13
CA LYS A 164 3.88 -0.46 -10.49
C LYS A 164 3.91 0.85 -9.70
N ARG A 165 2.78 1.57 -9.65
CA ARG A 165 2.66 2.78 -8.84
C ARG A 165 2.90 2.49 -7.35
N LYS A 166 2.33 1.39 -6.82
CA LYS A 166 2.53 1.03 -5.40
C LYS A 166 3.98 0.66 -5.10
N ALA A 167 4.69 0.04 -6.03
CA ALA A 167 6.12 -0.21 -5.87
C ALA A 167 6.92 1.09 -5.84
N ALA A 168 6.63 2.06 -6.72
CA ALA A 168 7.24 3.38 -6.70
C ALA A 168 6.94 4.12 -5.37
N GLU A 169 5.69 4.14 -4.93
CA GLU A 169 5.29 4.71 -3.65
C GLU A 169 6.11 4.17 -2.47
N ILE A 170 6.36 2.86 -2.43
CA ILE A 170 7.16 2.22 -1.38
C ILE A 170 8.62 2.68 -1.45
N VAL A 171 9.23 2.67 -2.64
CA VAL A 171 10.63 3.08 -2.83
C VAL A 171 10.81 4.55 -2.47
N ASP A 172 9.92 5.41 -2.95
CA ASP A 172 9.98 6.85 -2.70
C ASP A 172 9.72 7.18 -1.22
N ALA A 173 8.82 6.46 -0.55
CA ALA A 173 8.60 6.61 0.88
C ALA A 173 9.84 6.23 1.72
N LEU A 174 10.53 5.14 1.35
CA LEU A 174 11.79 4.75 1.98
C LEU A 174 12.92 5.78 1.72
N ALA A 175 12.95 6.38 0.53
CA ALA A 175 13.90 7.42 0.18
C ALA A 175 13.61 8.72 0.95
N LEU A 176 12.34 9.13 1.01
CA LEU A 176 11.92 10.36 1.69
C LEU A 176 12.31 10.37 3.16
N GLU A 177 12.14 9.26 3.87
CA GLU A 177 12.53 9.10 5.29
C GLU A 177 14.04 9.18 5.54
N ARG A 178 14.86 9.10 4.49
CA ARG A 178 16.30 9.37 4.57
C ARG A 178 16.62 10.83 4.34
N TYR A 179 15.73 11.56 3.68
CA TYR A 179 15.95 12.92 3.20
C TYR A 179 15.27 13.98 4.06
N MET A 180 14.18 13.63 4.75
CA MET A 180 13.39 14.52 5.59
C MET A 180 13.22 13.96 6.99
N SER A 181 13.12 14.85 7.98
CA SER A 181 12.79 14.46 9.35
C SER A 181 11.32 14.03 9.48
N LYS A 182 10.99 13.29 10.52
CA LYS A 182 9.60 12.91 10.84
C LYS A 182 8.69 14.12 10.98
N ASP A 183 9.18 15.17 11.65
CA ASP A 183 8.41 16.41 11.82
C ASP A 183 8.19 17.14 10.50
N ASP A 184 9.17 17.17 9.61
CA ASP A 184 9.01 17.77 8.27
C ASP A 184 8.01 16.98 7.42
N ILE A 185 8.09 15.64 7.44
CA ILE A 185 7.16 14.76 6.73
C ILE A 185 5.72 14.96 7.24
N LEU A 186 5.53 14.96 8.56
CA LEU A 186 4.23 15.16 9.17
C LEU A 186 3.69 16.57 8.88
N THR A 187 4.53 17.59 8.99
CA THR A 187 4.17 18.98 8.68
C THR A 187 3.73 19.11 7.22
N THR A 188 4.49 18.54 6.29
CA THR A 188 4.14 18.58 4.88
C THR A 188 2.86 17.80 4.61
N TYR A 189 2.69 16.63 5.22
CA TYR A 189 1.46 15.85 5.13
C TYR A 189 0.23 16.65 5.59
N LEU A 190 0.33 17.32 6.74
CA LEU A 190 -0.74 18.16 7.28
C LEU A 190 -1.09 19.35 6.39
N ASN A 191 -0.10 19.88 5.68
CA ASN A 191 -0.29 20.98 4.73
C ASN A 191 -0.91 20.56 3.40
N VAL A 192 -0.74 19.30 2.97
CA VAL A 192 -1.22 18.83 1.66
C VAL A 192 -2.46 17.95 1.73
N SER A 193 -2.69 17.30 2.86
CA SER A 193 -3.82 16.37 3.00
C SER A 193 -5.16 17.10 3.10
N PRO A 194 -6.18 16.66 2.36
CA PRO A 194 -7.51 17.21 2.46
C PRO A 194 -8.21 16.67 3.71
N PHE A 195 -8.22 17.42 4.80
CA PHE A 195 -8.93 17.05 6.03
C PHE A 195 -10.44 17.36 6.00
N GLY A 196 -10.92 18.01 4.94
CA GLY A 196 -12.34 18.22 4.70
C GLY A 196 -12.87 17.23 3.68
N ARG A 197 -14.09 16.76 3.82
CA ARG A 197 -14.78 16.15 2.69
C ARG A 197 -14.91 17.21 1.61
N ASN A 198 -14.28 16.97 0.47
CA ASN A 198 -14.66 17.65 -0.74
C ASN A 198 -16.08 17.18 -1.08
N ASN A 199 -17.07 17.81 -0.50
CA ASN A 199 -18.42 17.69 -0.97
C ASN A 199 -18.51 18.46 -2.31
N LYS A 200 -17.91 17.88 -3.37
CA LYS A 200 -18.31 18.25 -4.72
C LYS A 200 -19.77 17.87 -4.83
N GLY A 201 -20.62 18.88 -4.60
CA GLY A 201 -21.97 18.91 -5.11
C GLY A 201 -22.82 17.69 -4.79
N GLN A 202 -23.21 17.55 -3.54
CA GLN A 202 -24.54 17.04 -3.26
C GLN A 202 -25.29 18.17 -2.55
N ASN A 203 -25.90 18.97 -3.36
CA ASN A 203 -27.08 19.75 -2.99
C ASN A 203 -28.25 18.78 -2.89
#